data_0186565b3f55dafd5a0d2556f9a8b569
#
_entry.id   0186565b3f55dafd5a0d2556f9a8b569
#
_cell.length_a   1.000
_cell.length_b   1.000
_cell.length_c   1.000
_cell.angle_alpha   90.00
_cell.angle_beta   90.00
_cell.angle_gamma   90.00
#
_symmetry.space_group_name_H-M   'P 1'
#
loop_
_entity.id
_entity.type
_entity.pdbx_description
1 polymer ?
#
loop_
_entity_poly.entity_id
_entity_poly.type
_entity_poly.pdbx_seq_one_letter_code
_entity_poly.pdbx_strand_id
1 'polypeptide(L)'
;MTRLHRWTASAAAAALVVTVAVPAPVAAADPAHDAATIARGKYIVTVSGCNDCHTPGGMEKGPAVPEREWLTGLAIGYQGPWGTTYPTNLRLVINGMTEAQWLKHARLPRLPPMPWFNLKEMSDADLKAVYAFVRSLGPAGQPMPAYVAPGGKVTTPYFVFVPRQDAQQPVAQR
;
A
#
# COMPACT_ATOMS: atom_id res chain seq x y z
N MET A 1 3.61 -86.85 13.86
CA MET A 1 2.62 -85.82 13.50
C MET A 1 3.39 -84.52 13.36
N THR A 2 3.75 -84.14 12.15
CA THR A 2 4.67 -83.02 11.81
C THR A 2 3.80 -81.87 11.25
N ARG A 3 3.69 -80.75 11.96
CA ARG A 3 2.99 -79.54 11.49
C ARG A 3 3.89 -78.67 10.64
N LEU A 4 3.60 -78.56 9.35
CA LEU A 4 4.24 -77.59 8.47
C LEU A 4 3.71 -76.17 8.72
N HIS A 5 4.58 -75.24 9.11
CA HIS A 5 4.24 -73.80 9.15
C HIS A 5 4.49 -73.22 7.75
N ARG A 6 3.37 -72.68 7.14
CA ARG A 6 3.44 -71.93 5.88
C ARG A 6 3.71 -70.47 6.24
N TRP A 7 4.84 -69.97 5.83
CA TRP A 7 5.17 -68.53 5.87
C TRP A 7 4.58 -67.88 4.65
N THR A 8 3.62 -66.95 4.87
CA THR A 8 3.14 -66.02 3.82
C THR A 8 3.97 -64.77 3.85
N ALA A 9 4.74 -64.53 2.79
CA ALA A 9 5.47 -63.32 2.59
C ALA A 9 4.53 -62.25 2.03
N SER A 10 4.22 -61.22 2.81
CA SER A 10 3.53 -60.02 2.36
C SER A 10 4.51 -59.07 1.69
N ALA A 11 4.41 -58.91 0.36
CA ALA A 11 5.13 -57.92 -0.39
C ALA A 11 4.44 -56.55 -0.19
N ALA A 12 5.05 -55.64 0.56
CA ALA A 12 4.63 -54.23 0.64
C ALA A 12 5.13 -53.47 -0.60
N ALA A 13 4.22 -53.09 -1.47
CA ALA A 13 4.51 -52.20 -2.62
C ALA A 13 4.61 -50.75 -2.10
N ALA A 14 5.81 -50.19 -2.07
CA ALA A 14 6.04 -48.78 -1.80
C ALA A 14 5.68 -47.95 -3.05
N ALA A 15 4.59 -47.20 -3.01
CA ALA A 15 4.25 -46.24 -4.04
C ALA A 15 5.14 -44.99 -3.92
N LEU A 16 5.98 -44.75 -4.92
CA LEU A 16 6.81 -43.56 -5.01
C LEU A 16 5.94 -42.40 -5.50
N VAL A 17 5.57 -41.47 -4.61
CA VAL A 17 4.87 -40.23 -4.98
C VAL A 17 5.91 -39.24 -5.51
N VAL A 18 5.97 -39.07 -6.83
CA VAL A 18 6.77 -38.02 -7.48
C VAL A 18 6.00 -36.71 -7.39
N THR A 19 6.37 -35.82 -6.48
CA THR A 19 5.83 -34.46 -6.43
C THR A 19 6.51 -33.62 -7.51
N VAL A 20 5.78 -33.32 -8.58
CA VAL A 20 6.21 -32.36 -9.61
C VAL A 20 6.05 -30.96 -9.02
N ALA A 21 7.15 -30.32 -8.67
CA ALA A 21 7.15 -28.90 -8.28
C ALA A 21 6.80 -28.05 -9.53
N VAL A 22 5.60 -27.48 -9.57
CA VAL A 22 5.21 -26.49 -10.58
C VAL A 22 5.95 -25.20 -10.25
N PRO A 23 6.84 -24.67 -11.11
CA PRO A 23 7.48 -23.39 -10.85
C PRO A 23 6.42 -22.29 -10.78
N ALA A 24 6.44 -21.51 -9.68
CA ALA A 24 5.60 -20.32 -9.57
C ALA A 24 5.93 -19.37 -10.74
N PRO A 25 4.92 -18.70 -11.34
CA PRO A 25 5.18 -17.74 -12.40
C PRO A 25 6.06 -16.63 -11.84
N VAL A 26 7.28 -16.51 -12.37
CA VAL A 26 8.15 -15.37 -12.14
C VAL A 26 7.44 -14.17 -12.73
N ALA A 27 6.99 -13.24 -11.89
CA ALA A 27 6.46 -11.97 -12.35
C ALA A 27 7.51 -11.34 -13.26
N ALA A 28 7.13 -11.07 -14.53
CA ALA A 28 8.01 -10.40 -15.45
C ALA A 28 8.49 -9.08 -14.80
N ALA A 29 9.80 -8.88 -14.73
CA ALA A 29 10.36 -7.62 -14.24
C ALA A 29 9.83 -6.50 -15.13
N ASP A 30 9.23 -5.47 -14.53
CA ASP A 30 8.84 -4.28 -15.29
C ASP A 30 10.09 -3.71 -15.99
N PRO A 31 9.97 -3.23 -17.23
CA PRO A 31 11.09 -2.61 -17.93
C PRO A 31 11.61 -1.44 -17.08
N ALA A 32 12.93 -1.26 -17.04
CA ALA A 32 13.53 -0.14 -16.32
C ALA A 32 13.00 1.18 -16.92
N HIS A 33 12.37 2.00 -16.09
CA HIS A 33 11.90 3.32 -16.50
C HIS A 33 13.07 4.27 -16.72
N ASP A 34 12.96 5.16 -17.71
CA ASP A 34 13.98 6.16 -17.96
C ASP A 34 14.01 7.27 -16.89
N ALA A 35 15.14 7.97 -16.78
CA ALA A 35 15.36 9.01 -15.76
C ALA A 35 14.36 10.18 -15.87
N ALA A 36 13.89 10.51 -17.07
CA ALA A 36 12.94 11.61 -17.28
C ALA A 36 11.55 11.23 -16.73
N THR A 37 11.10 9.99 -16.96
CA THR A 37 9.86 9.45 -16.41
C THR A 37 9.90 9.40 -14.88
N ILE A 38 11.02 8.95 -14.29
CA ILE A 38 11.22 8.95 -12.83
C ILE A 38 11.18 10.37 -12.27
N ALA A 39 11.87 11.32 -12.90
CA ALA A 39 11.88 12.73 -12.48
C ALA A 39 10.47 13.36 -12.57
N ARG A 40 9.70 13.05 -13.61
CA ARG A 40 8.30 13.46 -13.74
C ARG A 40 7.45 12.91 -12.60
N GLY A 41 7.61 11.63 -12.26
CA GLY A 41 6.90 11.00 -11.15
C GLY A 41 7.21 11.64 -9.81
N LYS A 42 8.49 11.94 -9.54
CA LYS A 42 8.91 12.69 -8.35
C LYS A 42 8.23 14.05 -8.27
N TYR A 43 8.22 14.80 -9.38
CA TYR A 43 7.54 16.09 -9.45
C TYR A 43 6.06 15.96 -9.10
N ILE A 44 5.35 14.99 -9.71
CA ILE A 44 3.91 14.77 -9.45
C ILE A 44 3.67 14.43 -8.00
N VAL A 45 4.42 13.49 -7.43
CA VAL A 45 4.32 13.11 -6.00
C VAL A 45 4.47 14.33 -5.09
N THR A 46 5.40 15.23 -5.44
CA THR A 46 5.65 16.46 -4.66
C THR A 46 4.49 17.46 -4.78
N VAL A 47 4.11 17.83 -6.01
CA VAL A 47 3.09 18.90 -6.21
C VAL A 47 1.67 18.46 -5.90
N SER A 48 1.40 17.16 -5.91
CA SER A 48 0.10 16.59 -5.51
C SER A 48 -0.01 16.32 -4.02
N GLY A 49 1.00 16.67 -3.22
CA GLY A 49 0.98 16.52 -1.76
C GLY A 49 0.95 15.07 -1.27
N CYS A 50 1.44 14.09 -2.05
CA CYS A 50 1.43 12.69 -1.61
C CYS A 50 2.21 12.49 -0.32
N ASN A 51 3.34 13.22 -0.18
CA ASN A 51 4.19 13.14 1.00
C ASN A 51 3.55 13.71 2.26
N ASP A 52 2.58 14.61 2.15
CA ASP A 52 1.97 15.27 3.30
C ASP A 52 1.30 14.25 4.24
N CYS A 53 0.71 13.21 3.66
CA CYS A 53 0.06 12.14 4.41
C CYS A 53 0.83 10.81 4.37
N HIS A 54 1.45 10.45 3.23
CA HIS A 54 2.05 9.14 3.04
C HIS A 54 3.52 9.04 3.47
N THR A 55 4.08 10.12 4.07
CA THR A 55 5.47 10.15 4.57
C THR A 55 5.48 10.59 6.03
N PRO A 56 6.13 9.84 6.94
CA PRO A 56 6.25 10.26 8.35
C PRO A 56 6.93 11.62 8.46
N GLY A 57 6.25 12.56 9.12
CA GLY A 57 6.73 13.95 9.25
C GLY A 57 6.67 14.78 7.96
N GLY A 58 6.02 14.29 6.91
CA GLY A 58 5.92 14.99 5.62
C GLY A 58 5.21 16.34 5.74
N MET A 59 4.11 16.40 6.49
CA MET A 59 3.36 17.63 6.69
C MET A 59 4.11 18.66 7.55
N GLU A 60 4.89 18.21 8.53
CA GLU A 60 5.60 19.10 9.46
C GLU A 60 6.95 19.55 8.93
N LYS A 61 7.65 18.68 8.21
CA LYS A 61 9.04 18.89 7.79
C LYS A 61 9.18 19.17 6.29
N GLY A 62 8.15 18.82 5.51
CA GLY A 62 8.14 19.04 4.07
C GLY A 62 9.41 18.53 3.37
N PRO A 63 10.12 19.43 2.63
CA PRO A 63 11.32 19.05 1.88
C PRO A 63 12.51 18.57 2.72
N ALA A 64 12.49 18.78 4.05
CA ALA A 64 13.55 18.33 4.94
C ALA A 64 13.50 16.82 5.22
N VAL A 65 12.40 16.12 4.87
CA VAL A 65 12.36 14.66 4.98
C VAL A 65 13.20 14.04 3.86
N PRO A 66 14.20 13.20 4.20
CA PRO A 66 15.02 12.54 3.19
C PRO A 66 14.19 11.67 2.23
N GLU A 67 14.47 11.72 0.94
CA GLU A 67 13.70 10.99 -0.09
C GLU A 67 13.63 9.48 0.16
N ARG A 68 14.68 8.88 0.74
CA ARG A 68 14.67 7.45 1.12
C ARG A 68 13.57 7.09 2.10
N GLU A 69 12.99 8.07 2.82
CA GLU A 69 11.93 7.89 3.81
C GLU A 69 10.52 8.18 3.24
N TRP A 70 10.46 8.70 2.01
CA TRP A 70 9.20 9.08 1.37
C TRP A 70 8.26 7.88 1.15
N LEU A 71 6.97 8.15 1.22
CA LEU A 71 5.87 7.27 0.83
C LEU A 71 5.81 5.94 1.61
N THR A 72 6.41 5.90 2.79
CA THR A 72 6.41 4.71 3.67
C THR A 72 5.13 4.58 4.51
N GLY A 73 4.16 5.49 4.33
CA GLY A 73 2.89 5.49 5.07
C GLY A 73 2.98 6.20 6.41
N LEU A 74 1.85 6.34 7.09
CA LEU A 74 1.74 6.95 8.41
C LEU A 74 0.82 6.14 9.31
N ALA A 75 1.31 5.71 10.49
CA ALA A 75 0.54 4.96 11.47
C ALA A 75 -0.34 5.85 12.38
N ILE A 76 -0.60 7.10 11.98
CA ILE A 76 -1.57 7.99 12.61
C ILE A 76 -2.86 7.93 11.80
N GLY A 77 -3.98 7.63 12.47
CA GLY A 77 -5.29 7.51 11.83
C GLY A 77 -5.93 8.87 11.52
N TYR A 78 -6.85 8.87 10.56
CA TYR A 78 -7.72 10.00 10.24
C TYR A 78 -9.16 9.57 10.49
N GLN A 79 -9.73 9.99 11.63
CA GLN A 79 -11.04 9.57 12.08
C GLN A 79 -12.11 10.60 11.73
N GLY A 80 -13.22 10.12 11.18
CA GLY A 80 -14.40 10.92 10.88
C GLY A 80 -15.67 10.06 10.83
N PRO A 81 -16.77 10.58 10.27
CA PRO A 81 -18.01 9.80 10.10
C PRO A 81 -17.82 8.51 9.30
N TRP A 82 -16.78 8.44 8.48
CA TRP A 82 -16.41 7.27 7.67
C TRP A 82 -15.65 6.17 8.44
N GLY A 83 -15.34 6.36 9.71
CA GLY A 83 -14.43 5.51 10.49
C GLY A 83 -13.02 6.09 10.58
N THR A 84 -12.01 5.24 10.73
CA THR A 84 -10.60 5.65 10.81
C THR A 84 -9.81 5.03 9.66
N THR A 85 -9.24 5.88 8.82
CA THR A 85 -8.37 5.50 7.69
C THR A 85 -6.92 5.79 8.01
N TYR A 86 -6.00 5.11 7.34
CA TYR A 86 -4.56 5.30 7.49
C TYR A 86 -3.90 5.54 6.14
N PRO A 87 -3.00 6.53 6.01
CA PRO A 87 -2.21 6.72 4.80
C PRO A 87 -1.33 5.50 4.54
N THR A 88 -1.64 4.79 3.48
CA THR A 88 -1.01 3.51 3.11
C THR A 88 0.48 3.68 2.84
N ASN A 89 1.28 2.65 3.12
CA ASN A 89 2.66 2.56 2.64
C ASN A 89 2.65 2.31 1.11
N LEU A 90 2.83 3.38 0.34
CA LEU A 90 2.81 3.33 -1.13
C LEU A 90 4.01 2.57 -1.69
N ARG A 91 5.15 2.55 -0.95
CA ARG A 91 6.34 1.78 -1.33
C ARG A 91 6.06 0.27 -1.37
N LEU A 92 5.28 -0.23 -0.42
CA LEU A 92 4.89 -1.65 -0.40
C LEU A 92 3.77 -1.94 -1.40
N VAL A 93 2.75 -1.09 -1.46
CA VAL A 93 1.58 -1.28 -2.33
C VAL A 93 1.99 -1.27 -3.80
N ILE A 94 2.70 -0.25 -4.25
CA ILE A 94 3.09 -0.09 -5.66
C ILE A 94 4.15 -1.11 -6.06
N ASN A 95 5.10 -1.43 -5.19
CA ASN A 95 6.10 -2.47 -5.50
C ASN A 95 5.50 -3.88 -5.55
N GLY A 96 4.32 -4.09 -4.97
CA GLY A 96 3.55 -5.34 -5.08
C GLY A 96 2.65 -5.44 -6.33
N MET A 97 2.66 -4.44 -7.22
CA MET A 97 1.77 -4.37 -8.39
C MET A 97 2.56 -4.23 -9.69
N THR A 98 1.97 -4.69 -10.79
CA THR A 98 2.40 -4.29 -12.14
C THR A 98 1.89 -2.88 -12.45
N GLU A 99 2.47 -2.20 -13.45
CA GLU A 99 2.00 -0.89 -13.90
C GLU A 99 0.52 -0.90 -14.29
N ALA A 100 0.07 -1.94 -15.00
CA ALA A 100 -1.33 -2.07 -15.39
C ALA A 100 -2.28 -2.26 -14.19
N GLN A 101 -1.83 -2.96 -13.14
CA GLN A 101 -2.58 -3.07 -11.89
C GLN A 101 -2.63 -1.74 -11.14
N TRP A 102 -1.51 -1.00 -11.12
CA TRP A 102 -1.45 0.33 -10.52
C TRP A 102 -2.43 1.30 -11.19
N LEU A 103 -2.47 1.39 -12.53
CA LEU A 103 -3.40 2.27 -13.24
C LEU A 103 -4.86 2.01 -12.84
N LYS A 104 -5.25 0.75 -12.71
CA LYS A 104 -6.58 0.38 -12.22
C LYS A 104 -6.77 0.77 -10.76
N HIS A 105 -5.80 0.46 -9.91
CA HIS A 105 -5.83 0.72 -8.48
C HIS A 105 -5.92 2.21 -8.16
N ALA A 106 -5.16 3.06 -8.86
CA ALA A 106 -5.16 4.51 -8.66
C ALA A 106 -6.52 5.17 -8.93
N ARG A 107 -7.35 4.58 -9.80
CA ARG A 107 -8.66 5.12 -10.16
C ARG A 107 -9.81 4.68 -9.25
N LEU A 108 -9.55 3.83 -8.27
CA LEU A 108 -10.58 3.38 -7.33
C LEU A 108 -10.92 4.47 -6.32
N PRO A 109 -12.20 4.62 -5.94
CA PRO A 109 -12.60 5.50 -4.84
C PRO A 109 -11.90 5.13 -3.53
N ARG A 110 -11.65 6.14 -2.70
CA ARG A 110 -11.08 5.98 -1.36
C ARG A 110 -11.93 6.71 -0.34
N LEU A 111 -11.81 6.30 0.92
CA LEU A 111 -12.43 7.01 2.02
C LEU A 111 -11.65 8.30 2.32
N PRO A 112 -12.33 9.31 2.88
CA PRO A 112 -11.66 10.53 3.32
C PRO A 112 -10.55 10.25 4.36
N PRO A 113 -9.55 11.15 4.47
CA PRO A 113 -9.43 12.41 3.74
C PRO A 113 -8.70 12.30 2.41
N MET A 114 -8.39 11.09 1.90
CA MET A 114 -7.67 10.90 0.64
C MET A 114 -8.40 11.56 -0.53
N PRO A 115 -7.80 12.53 -1.24
CA PRO A 115 -8.40 13.18 -2.41
C PRO A 115 -8.26 12.29 -3.66
N TRP A 116 -8.86 11.11 -3.62
CA TRP A 116 -8.76 10.07 -4.66
C TRP A 116 -9.21 10.55 -6.05
N PHE A 117 -10.09 11.54 -6.10
CA PHE A 117 -10.53 12.16 -7.35
C PHE A 117 -9.38 12.84 -8.11
N ASN A 118 -8.36 13.36 -7.42
CA ASN A 118 -7.17 13.90 -8.09
C ASN A 118 -6.40 12.79 -8.83
N LEU A 119 -6.24 11.60 -8.22
CA LEU A 119 -5.63 10.44 -8.90
C LEU A 119 -6.47 9.99 -10.10
N LYS A 120 -7.80 10.02 -9.96
CA LYS A 120 -8.72 9.63 -11.03
C LYS A 120 -8.59 10.53 -12.26
N GLU A 121 -8.34 11.82 -12.07
CA GLU A 121 -8.19 12.81 -13.14
C GLU A 121 -6.77 12.89 -13.73
N MET A 122 -5.77 12.25 -13.09
CA MET A 122 -4.43 12.17 -13.67
C MET A 122 -4.43 11.40 -14.98
N SER A 123 -3.62 11.85 -15.94
CA SER A 123 -3.39 11.10 -17.18
C SER A 123 -2.73 9.75 -16.90
N ASP A 124 -2.88 8.79 -17.80
CA ASP A 124 -2.16 7.52 -17.68
C ASP A 124 -0.64 7.73 -17.69
N ALA A 125 -0.14 8.70 -18.44
CA ALA A 125 1.27 9.04 -18.48
C ALA A 125 1.77 9.53 -17.11
N ASP A 126 1.00 10.37 -16.41
CA ASP A 126 1.35 10.85 -15.08
C ASP A 126 1.27 9.74 -14.02
N LEU A 127 0.24 8.90 -14.07
CA LEU A 127 0.14 7.74 -13.18
C LEU A 127 1.30 6.74 -13.39
N LYS A 128 1.73 6.51 -14.64
CA LYS A 128 2.89 5.69 -14.96
C LYS A 128 4.18 6.32 -14.43
N ALA A 129 4.31 7.64 -14.53
CA ALA A 129 5.46 8.35 -13.98
C ALA A 129 5.50 8.22 -12.43
N VAL A 130 4.37 8.34 -11.74
CA VAL A 130 4.28 8.08 -10.29
C VAL A 130 4.69 6.64 -9.97
N TYR A 131 4.20 5.66 -10.74
CA TYR A 131 4.60 4.27 -10.61
C TYR A 131 6.12 4.10 -10.74
N ALA A 132 6.70 4.64 -11.80
CA ALA A 132 8.13 4.58 -12.08
C ALA A 132 8.96 5.16 -10.93
N PHE A 133 8.58 6.32 -10.41
CA PHE A 133 9.26 6.95 -9.29
C PHE A 133 9.18 6.11 -8.02
N VAL A 134 8.00 5.62 -7.63
CA VAL A 134 7.87 4.79 -6.43
C VAL A 134 8.60 3.46 -6.56
N ARG A 135 8.61 2.87 -7.75
CA ARG A 135 9.40 1.67 -8.08
C ARG A 135 10.90 1.93 -7.95
N SER A 136 11.39 3.09 -8.40
CA SER A 136 12.81 3.44 -8.30
C SER A 136 13.27 3.61 -6.84
N LEU A 137 12.39 4.01 -5.95
CA LEU A 137 12.69 4.06 -4.51
C LEU A 137 12.77 2.65 -3.87
N GLY A 138 12.16 1.62 -4.49
CA GLY A 138 12.08 0.26 -3.98
C GLY A 138 11.17 0.10 -2.74
N PRO A 139 10.93 -1.12 -2.25
CA PRO A 139 10.14 -1.37 -1.06
C PRO A 139 10.86 -0.89 0.20
N ALA A 140 10.12 -0.30 1.16
CA ALA A 140 10.64 0.12 2.47
C ALA A 140 9.52 0.29 3.50
N GLY A 141 9.86 0.31 4.77
CA GLY A 141 8.92 0.49 5.87
C GLY A 141 8.07 -0.74 6.17
N GLN A 142 6.98 -0.55 6.91
CA GLN A 142 6.06 -1.60 7.34
C GLN A 142 4.66 -1.33 6.78
N PRO A 143 3.78 -2.35 6.70
CA PRO A 143 2.36 -2.14 6.41
C PRO A 143 1.72 -1.21 7.45
N MET A 144 0.81 -0.36 6.99
CA MET A 144 0.06 0.52 7.87
C MET A 144 -1.13 -0.22 8.51
N PRO A 145 -1.66 0.28 9.65
CA PRO A 145 -2.82 -0.30 10.28
C PRO A 145 -4.01 -0.40 9.32
N ALA A 146 -4.84 -1.42 9.53
CA ALA A 146 -6.05 -1.60 8.75
C ALA A 146 -7.10 -0.53 9.08
N TYR A 147 -8.00 -0.26 8.13
CA TYR A 147 -9.17 0.58 8.34
C TYR A 147 -10.01 0.10 9.53
N VAL A 148 -10.48 1.04 10.34
CA VAL A 148 -11.40 0.78 11.45
C VAL A 148 -12.76 1.42 11.15
N ALA A 149 -13.82 0.61 11.13
CA ALA A 149 -15.19 1.08 10.87
C ALA A 149 -15.68 2.05 11.95
N PRO A 150 -16.71 2.89 11.67
CA PRO A 150 -17.31 3.77 12.67
C PRO A 150 -17.69 3.00 13.94
N GLY A 151 -17.35 3.54 15.11
CA GLY A 151 -17.57 2.88 16.41
C GLY A 151 -16.58 1.79 16.78
N GLY A 152 -15.69 1.39 15.87
CA GLY A 152 -14.62 0.43 16.16
C GLY A 152 -13.53 1.01 17.07
N LYS A 153 -12.82 0.13 17.79
CA LYS A 153 -11.75 0.53 18.71
C LYS A 153 -10.48 0.87 17.92
N VAL A 154 -10.03 2.13 18.00
CA VAL A 154 -8.75 2.59 17.46
C VAL A 154 -7.69 2.48 18.56
N THR A 155 -6.54 1.88 18.22
CA THR A 155 -5.43 1.63 19.18
C THR A 155 -4.19 2.46 18.89
N THR A 156 -4.20 3.24 17.80
CA THR A 156 -3.12 4.13 17.38
C THR A 156 -3.48 5.59 17.66
N PRO A 157 -2.53 6.52 17.66
CA PRO A 157 -2.84 7.94 17.55
C PRO A 157 -3.68 8.25 16.32
N TYR A 158 -4.58 9.25 16.40
CA TYR A 158 -5.40 9.67 15.27
C TYR A 158 -5.80 11.13 15.36
N PHE A 159 -6.00 11.75 14.17
CA PHE A 159 -6.63 13.07 14.05
C PHE A 159 -8.14 12.90 13.94
N VAL A 160 -8.89 13.86 14.52
CA VAL A 160 -10.37 13.86 14.43
C VAL A 160 -10.82 14.88 13.40
N PHE A 161 -11.47 14.42 12.36
CA PHE A 161 -12.02 15.23 11.26
C PHE A 161 -13.54 15.41 11.47
N VAL A 162 -13.90 16.24 12.43
CA VAL A 162 -15.31 16.59 12.68
C VAL A 162 -15.45 18.10 12.61
N PRO A 163 -16.29 18.63 11.71
CA PRO A 163 -16.62 20.06 11.74
C PRO A 163 -17.15 20.42 13.11
N ARG A 164 -16.61 21.46 13.72
CA ARG A 164 -17.12 22.06 14.95
C ARG A 164 -17.58 23.47 14.64
N GLN A 165 -18.72 23.84 15.18
CA GLN A 165 -19.20 25.21 15.19
C GLN A 165 -19.25 25.64 16.66
N ASP A 166 -18.25 26.42 17.08
CA ASP A 166 -18.30 27.04 18.41
C ASP A 166 -19.35 28.14 18.38
N ALA A 167 -20.42 27.96 19.11
CA ALA A 167 -21.59 28.82 19.10
C ALA A 167 -21.32 30.25 19.64
N GLN A 168 -20.09 30.62 20.01
CA GLN A 168 -19.80 31.91 20.67
C GLN A 168 -18.37 32.40 20.38
N GLN A 169 -18.02 32.67 19.15
CA GLN A 169 -17.03 33.72 18.91
C GLN A 169 -17.65 34.82 18.08
N PRO A 170 -17.87 36.04 18.64
CA PRO A 170 -18.23 37.20 17.85
C PRO A 170 -17.12 37.37 16.80
N VAL A 171 -17.49 37.39 15.52
CA VAL A 171 -16.58 37.79 14.46
C VAL A 171 -16.11 39.20 14.80
N ALA A 172 -14.85 39.33 15.18
CA ALA A 172 -14.25 40.64 15.32
C ALA A 172 -14.35 41.34 13.96
N GLN A 173 -15.27 42.26 13.84
CA GLN A 173 -15.38 43.13 12.68
C GLN A 173 -14.10 43.96 12.63
N ARG A 174 -13.27 43.72 11.60
CA ARG A 174 -12.17 44.61 11.22
C ARG A 174 -12.67 45.61 10.20
#